data_bf3c85aa25c75e2ee717a7231f992b85
#
_entry.id   bf3c85aa25c75e2ee717a7231f992b85
#
_cell.length_a   1.000
_cell.length_b   1.000
_cell.length_c   1.000
_cell.angle_alpha   90.00
_cell.angle_beta   90.00
_cell.angle_gamma   90.00
#
_symmetry.space_group_name_H-M   'P 1'
#
loop_
_entity.id
_entity.type
_entity.pdbx_description
1 polymer ?
#
loop_
_entity_poly.entity_id
_entity_poly.type
_entity_poly.pdbx_seq_one_letter_code
_entity_poly.pdbx_strand_id
1 'polypeptide(L)' 'MIFDDKKALETLLYIANRCEIKDIYHILKIQFFADCKHLERNGRFITGDYYIAMKNGPVAGNAYHFLKVARGEN' A
#
# COMPACT_ATOMS: atom_id res chain seq x y z
N MET A 1 -7.40 14.63 3.02
CA MET A 1 -6.16 14.45 2.26
C MET A 1 -6.46 13.82 0.92
N ILE A 2 -5.85 14.33 -0.15
CA ILE A 2 -6.07 13.80 -1.50
C ILE A 2 -5.08 12.66 -1.74
N PHE A 3 -5.59 11.56 -2.31
CA PHE A 3 -4.76 10.42 -2.67
C PHE A 3 -3.79 10.81 -3.79
N ASP A 4 -2.52 10.46 -3.60
CA ASP A 4 -1.46 10.72 -4.57
C ASP A 4 -1.10 9.41 -5.28
N ASP A 5 -1.66 9.20 -6.48
CA ASP A 5 -1.50 7.95 -7.22
C ASP A 5 -0.07 7.73 -7.72
N LYS A 6 0.63 8.77 -8.09
CA LYS A 6 2.03 8.67 -8.51
C LYS A 6 2.91 8.22 -7.34
N LYS A 7 2.72 8.84 -6.19
CA LYS A 7 3.46 8.48 -4.98
C LYS A 7 3.12 7.06 -4.54
N ALA A 8 1.87 6.65 -4.70
CA ALA A 8 1.44 5.29 -4.39
C ALA A 8 2.16 4.27 -5.25
N LEU A 9 2.24 4.49 -6.56
CA LEU A 9 2.96 3.61 -7.47
C LEU A 9 4.45 3.54 -7.12
N GLU A 10 5.07 4.68 -6.86
CA GLU A 10 6.48 4.74 -6.48
C GLU A 10 6.73 3.97 -5.18
N THR A 11 5.83 4.12 -4.19
CA THR A 11 5.93 3.41 -2.92
C THR A 11 5.82 1.91 -3.11
N LEU A 12 4.85 1.46 -3.91
CA LEU A 12 4.65 0.03 -4.18
C LEU A 12 5.84 -0.56 -4.91
N LEU A 13 6.40 0.14 -5.90
CA LEU A 13 7.58 -0.30 -6.61
C LEU A 13 8.79 -0.41 -5.68
N TYR A 14 8.95 0.56 -4.82
CA TYR A 14 10.04 0.55 -3.83
C TYR A 14 9.94 -0.69 -2.94
N ILE A 15 8.75 -0.95 -2.39
CA ILE A 15 8.54 -2.11 -1.52
C ILE A 15 8.73 -3.41 -2.30
N ALA A 16 8.13 -3.51 -3.48
CA ALA A 16 8.18 -4.74 -4.27
C ALA A 16 9.60 -5.10 -4.69
N ASN A 17 10.42 -4.10 -5.02
CA ASN A 17 11.79 -4.33 -5.42
C ASN A 17 12.70 -4.80 -4.27
N ARG A 18 12.28 -4.57 -3.03
CA ARG A 18 13.06 -4.92 -1.84
C ARG A 18 12.51 -6.13 -1.09
N CYS A 19 11.32 -6.60 -1.46
CA CYS A 19 10.71 -7.78 -0.86
C CYS A 19 11.21 -9.04 -1.54
N GLU A 20 11.60 -10.03 -0.75
CA GLU A 20 11.89 -11.35 -1.27
C GLU A 20 10.61 -12.10 -1.64
N ILE A 21 9.56 -11.89 -0.84
CA ILE A 21 8.26 -12.48 -1.09
C ILE A 21 7.40 -11.46 -1.81
N LYS A 22 7.01 -11.76 -3.05
CA LYS A 22 6.27 -10.84 -3.91
C LYS A 22 4.77 -11.11 -3.94
N ASP A 23 4.23 -11.64 -2.86
CA ASP A 23 2.80 -11.77 -2.66
C ASP A 23 2.21 -10.39 -2.39
N ILE A 24 1.09 -10.06 -3.04
CA ILE A 24 0.49 -8.73 -2.91
C ILE A 24 0.06 -8.42 -1.48
N TYR A 25 -0.41 -9.41 -0.74
CA TYR A 25 -0.83 -9.20 0.65
C TYR A 25 0.36 -8.88 1.55
N HIS A 26 1.51 -9.48 1.25
CA HIS A 26 2.74 -9.17 2.00
C HIS A 26 3.19 -7.73 1.72
N ILE A 27 3.16 -7.31 0.46
CA ILE A 27 3.51 -5.95 0.06
C ILE A 27 2.57 -4.95 0.74
N LEU A 28 1.27 -5.24 0.73
CA LEU A 28 0.27 -4.37 1.35
C LEU A 28 0.43 -4.28 2.88
N LYS A 29 0.85 -5.36 3.51
CA LYS A 29 1.12 -5.37 4.94
C LYS A 29 2.30 -4.46 5.28
N ILE A 30 3.36 -4.52 4.49
CA ILE A 30 4.52 -3.65 4.66
C ILE A 30 4.11 -2.19 4.48
N GLN A 31 3.28 -1.90 3.48
CA GLN A 31 2.78 -0.54 3.28
C GLN A 31 1.96 -0.07 4.47
N PHE A 32 1.12 -0.93 5.04
CA PHE A 32 0.34 -0.58 6.22
C PHE A 32 1.24 -0.18 7.38
N PHE A 33 2.28 -0.96 7.67
CA PHE A 33 3.21 -0.63 8.75
C PHE A 33 3.97 0.67 8.47
N ALA A 34 4.37 0.89 7.22
CA ALA A 34 5.03 2.13 6.83
C ALA A 34 4.10 3.33 7.00
N ASP A 35 2.83 3.19 6.61
CA ASP A 35 1.84 4.24 6.78
C ASP A 35 1.60 4.55 8.26
N CYS A 36 1.52 3.54 9.11
CA CYS A 36 1.37 3.75 10.56
C CYS A 36 2.55 4.54 11.13
N LYS A 37 3.76 4.21 10.74
CA LYS A 37 4.95 4.93 11.15
C LYS A 37 4.94 6.37 10.66
N HIS A 38 4.55 6.57 9.41
CA HIS A 38 4.50 7.90 8.82
C HIS A 38 3.43 8.76 9.50
N LEU A 39 2.27 8.17 9.79
CA LEU A 39 1.20 8.86 10.51
C LEU A 39 1.68 9.30 11.91
N GLU A 40 2.39 8.43 12.61
CA GLU A 40 2.93 8.71 13.93
C GLU A 40 3.89 9.90 13.92
N ARG A 41 4.74 9.99 12.89
CA ARG A 41 5.77 11.04 12.79
C ARG A 41 5.29 12.32 12.12
N ASN A 42 4.38 12.22 11.16
CA ASN A 42 4.02 13.33 10.27
C ASN A 42 2.53 13.68 10.29
N GLY A 43 1.70 12.92 11.01
CA GLY A 43 0.28 13.19 11.13
C GLY A 43 -0.55 12.83 9.90
N ARG A 44 0.01 12.08 8.94
CA ARG A 44 -0.71 11.66 7.75
C ARG A 44 -0.11 10.39 7.17
N PHE A 45 -0.89 9.66 6.37
CA PHE A 45 -0.41 8.52 5.60
C PHE A 45 0.47 8.99 4.44
N ILE A 46 1.34 8.09 3.95
CA ILE A 46 2.31 8.42 2.91
C ILE A 46 1.62 8.87 1.62
N THR A 47 0.60 8.13 1.18
CA THR A 47 -0.05 8.35 -0.11
C THR A 47 -1.45 8.93 0.02
N GLY A 48 -2.01 8.98 1.21
CA GLY A 48 -3.38 9.40 1.42
C GLY A 48 -4.42 8.36 1.05
N ASP A 49 -4.02 7.09 0.91
CA ASP A 49 -4.94 6.02 0.58
C ASP A 49 -5.93 5.74 1.71
N TYR A 50 -7.08 5.17 1.37
CA TYR A 50 -8.05 4.70 2.35
C TYR A 50 -7.79 3.24 2.67
N TYR A 51 -8.21 2.79 3.86
CA TYR A 51 -8.00 1.42 4.29
C TYR A 51 -9.31 0.64 4.36
N ILE A 52 -9.28 -0.59 3.88
CA ILE A 52 -10.40 -1.51 3.90
C ILE A 52 -10.08 -2.59 4.93
N ALA A 53 -11.03 -2.88 5.83
CA ALA A 53 -10.90 -3.99 6.77
C ALA A 53 -11.10 -5.30 6.02
N MET A 54 -10.09 -6.15 6.02
CA MET A 54 -10.13 -7.46 5.39
C MET A 54 -9.80 -8.55 6.42
N LYS A 55 -10.03 -9.81 6.04
CA LYS A 55 -9.86 -10.94 6.94
C LYS A 55 -8.49 -10.98 7.59
N ASN A 56 -7.45 -10.66 6.84
CA ASN A 56 -6.06 -10.73 7.32
C ASN A 56 -5.49 -9.39 7.74
N GLY A 57 -6.34 -8.38 7.93
CA GLY A 57 -5.93 -7.06 8.37
C GLY A 57 -6.27 -5.95 7.39
N PRO A 58 -5.97 -4.69 7.75
CA PRO A 58 -6.28 -3.55 6.89
C PRO A 58 -5.46 -3.56 5.61
N VAL A 59 -6.08 -3.14 4.51
CA VAL A 59 -5.47 -3.09 3.18
C VAL A 59 -5.76 -1.73 2.54
N ALA A 60 -4.72 -1.07 2.05
CA ALA A 60 -4.86 0.18 1.30
C ALA A 60 -5.62 -0.09 0.00
N GLY A 61 -6.78 0.54 -0.19
CA GLY A 61 -7.70 0.19 -1.25
C GLY A 61 -7.19 0.44 -2.66
N ASN A 62 -6.64 1.62 -2.92
CA ASN A 62 -6.09 1.92 -4.25
C ASN A 62 -4.84 1.08 -4.54
N ALA A 63 -3.98 0.89 -3.54
CA ALA A 63 -2.79 0.05 -3.69
C ALA A 63 -3.16 -1.39 -4.01
N TYR A 64 -4.17 -1.92 -3.33
CA TYR A 64 -4.68 -3.26 -3.60
C TYR A 64 -5.18 -3.39 -5.04
N HIS A 65 -5.93 -2.40 -5.51
CA HIS A 65 -6.43 -2.38 -6.89
C HIS A 65 -5.27 -2.36 -7.91
N PHE A 66 -4.27 -1.51 -7.69
CA PHE A 66 -3.10 -1.44 -8.57
C PHE A 66 -2.38 -2.76 -8.66
N LEU A 67 -2.17 -3.43 -7.53
CA LEU A 67 -1.47 -4.71 -7.50
C LEU A 67 -2.28 -5.81 -8.17
N LYS A 68 -3.60 -5.80 -8.03
CA LYS A 68 -4.46 -6.76 -8.72
C LYS A 68 -4.40 -6.57 -10.24
N VAL A 69 -4.45 -5.33 -10.71
CA VAL A 69 -4.35 -5.03 -12.14
C VAL A 69 -2.99 -5.45 -12.67
N ALA A 70 -1.92 -5.15 -11.94
CA ALA A 70 -0.56 -5.55 -12.34
C ALA A 70 -0.40 -7.07 -12.41
N ARG A 71 -1.16 -7.81 -11.59
CA ARG A 71 -1.17 -9.27 -11.58
C ARG A 71 -2.07 -9.87 -12.67
N GLY A 72 -2.78 -9.03 -13.42
CA GLY A 72 -3.67 -9.47 -14.50
C GLY A 72 -5.13 -9.67 -14.08
N GLU A 73 -5.50 -9.23 -12.89
CA GLU A 73 -6.89 -9.25 -12.41
C GLU A 73 -7.58 -7.93 -12.69
N ASN A 74 -8.83 -7.98 -13.04
CA ASN A 74 -9.62 -6.77 -13.26
C ASN A 74 -10.49 -6.44 -12.07
#